data_cb67877f9b8aae25eaac5edfcb6d61e8
#
_entry.id   cb67877f9b8aae25eaac5edfcb6d61e8
#
_cell.length_a   1.000
_cell.length_b   1.000
_cell.length_c   1.000
_cell.angle_alpha   90.00
_cell.angle_beta   90.00
_cell.angle_gamma   90.00
#
_symmetry.space_group_name_H-M   'P 1'
#
loop_
_entity.id
_entity.type
_entity.pdbx_description
1 polymer ?
#
loop_
_entity_poly.entity_id
_entity_poly.type
_entity_poly.pdbx_seq_one_letter_code
_entity_poly.pdbx_strand_id
1 'polypeptide(L)'
;GEHIIRAVAGRDAADLFHAFHPNIPTEARAHAMLKNMPVVARLCPADRDDSALHRDFAALRAALEREGWYDTSYAFYAGQVAWLSFLFCLACTLTVHAHTLPHTLAATAASALFLQQTAFVGHDAGHAAITHRRGADRVIGLVVGPLLTGLSISWWRDSHNTHHVVTNEAEHDPDIQHLPVLCVSKQAVAQGELYSSYHRKRFVVDALATFFILRQAVLFVPLIALSRFNLYLQSFAWFWSWRMPAGKHQEAALELALMTLHHACA
;
A
#
# COMPACT_ATOMS: atom_id res chain seq x y z
N GLY A 1 11.41 3.46 -7.61
CA GLY A 1 12.22 2.33 -7.18
C GLY A 1 13.58 2.65 -6.59
N GLU A 2 14.23 3.79 -6.93
CA GLU A 2 15.59 4.10 -6.42
C GLU A 2 15.63 4.20 -4.88
N HIS A 3 14.64 4.84 -4.28
CA HIS A 3 14.56 4.98 -2.80
C HIS A 3 14.41 3.63 -2.08
N ILE A 4 13.69 2.68 -2.69
CA ILE A 4 13.55 1.32 -2.16
C ILE A 4 14.90 0.60 -2.16
N ILE A 5 15.65 0.69 -3.27
CA ILE A 5 16.99 0.11 -3.36
C ILE A 5 17.94 0.76 -2.34
N ARG A 6 17.85 2.08 -2.15
CA ARG A 6 18.66 2.80 -1.16
C ARG A 6 18.32 2.40 0.28
N ALA A 7 17.05 2.11 0.59
CA ALA A 7 16.61 1.70 1.93
C ALA A 7 17.21 0.35 2.36
N VAL A 8 17.56 -0.52 1.41
CA VAL A 8 18.18 -1.83 1.67
C VAL A 8 19.67 -1.86 1.37
N ALA A 9 20.27 -0.73 0.98
CA ALA A 9 21.69 -0.68 0.68
C ALA A 9 22.53 -1.03 1.93
N GLY A 10 23.56 -1.87 1.75
CA GLY A 10 24.42 -2.36 2.83
C GLY A 10 23.85 -3.53 3.64
N ARG A 11 22.69 -4.07 3.25
CA ARG A 11 22.05 -5.26 3.86
C ARG A 11 21.95 -6.39 2.83
N ASP A 12 21.77 -7.63 3.30
CA ASP A 12 21.32 -8.70 2.42
C ASP A 12 19.86 -8.45 2.03
N ALA A 13 19.62 -8.25 0.74
CA ALA A 13 18.31 -7.99 0.18
C ALA A 13 17.82 -9.14 -0.71
N ALA A 14 18.43 -10.32 -0.65
CA ALA A 14 18.09 -11.46 -1.52
C ALA A 14 16.63 -11.87 -1.34
N ASP A 15 16.17 -12.06 -0.12
CA ASP A 15 14.79 -12.46 0.18
C ASP A 15 13.79 -11.39 -0.24
N LEU A 16 14.10 -10.11 0.01
CA LEU A 16 13.28 -9.00 -0.43
C LEU A 16 13.19 -8.95 -1.96
N PHE A 17 14.32 -9.13 -2.66
CA PHE A 17 14.32 -9.18 -4.11
C PHE A 17 13.39 -10.30 -4.63
N HIS A 18 13.51 -11.50 -4.09
CA HIS A 18 12.68 -12.65 -4.49
C HIS A 18 11.21 -12.50 -4.08
N ALA A 19 10.91 -11.83 -2.98
CA ALA A 19 9.54 -11.55 -2.56
C ALA A 19 8.82 -10.61 -3.53
N PHE A 20 9.53 -9.56 -4.01
CA PHE A 20 8.97 -8.61 -4.98
C PHE A 20 9.10 -9.03 -6.45
N HIS A 21 9.95 -10.01 -6.73
CA HIS A 21 10.19 -10.55 -8.06
C HIS A 21 10.13 -12.07 -8.03
N PRO A 22 8.94 -12.67 -7.81
CA PRO A 22 8.78 -14.11 -7.82
C PRO A 22 9.24 -14.68 -9.15
N ASN A 23 9.69 -15.94 -9.15
CA ASN A 23 10.22 -16.59 -10.36
C ASN A 23 9.08 -17.03 -11.31
N ILE A 24 8.37 -16.05 -11.83
CA ILE A 24 7.30 -16.22 -12.81
C ILE A 24 7.69 -15.51 -14.13
N PRO A 25 7.10 -15.90 -15.27
CA PRO A 25 7.49 -15.36 -16.59
C PRO A 25 7.42 -13.83 -16.67
N THR A 26 6.50 -13.19 -15.97
CA THR A 26 6.33 -11.74 -15.96
C THR A 26 7.47 -11.01 -15.24
N GLU A 27 8.21 -11.68 -14.37
CA GLU A 27 9.36 -11.15 -13.63
C GLU A 27 10.73 -11.57 -14.22
N ALA A 28 10.73 -12.36 -15.29
CA ALA A 28 11.95 -12.82 -15.93
C ALA A 28 12.93 -11.68 -16.31
N ARG A 29 12.39 -10.49 -16.62
CA ARG A 29 13.20 -9.31 -16.91
C ARG A 29 14.00 -8.83 -15.70
N ALA A 30 13.42 -8.82 -14.51
CA ALA A 30 14.12 -8.41 -13.28
C ALA A 30 15.27 -9.39 -12.97
N HIS A 31 15.03 -10.68 -13.08
CA HIS A 31 16.07 -11.70 -12.90
C HIS A 31 17.16 -11.62 -13.98
N ALA A 32 16.82 -11.34 -15.24
CA ALA A 32 17.79 -11.15 -16.31
C ALA A 32 18.65 -9.89 -16.06
N MET A 33 18.04 -8.79 -15.60
CA MET A 33 18.79 -7.59 -15.23
C MET A 33 19.78 -7.86 -14.10
N LEU A 34 19.36 -8.57 -13.06
CA LEU A 34 20.23 -8.92 -11.93
C LEU A 34 21.43 -9.76 -12.39
N LYS A 35 21.20 -10.76 -13.27
CA LYS A 35 22.27 -11.60 -13.83
C LYS A 35 23.30 -10.81 -14.64
N ASN A 36 22.88 -9.71 -15.28
CA ASN A 36 23.74 -8.88 -16.12
C ASN A 36 24.43 -7.76 -15.35
N MET A 37 24.12 -7.57 -14.05
CA MET A 37 24.82 -6.60 -13.21
C MET A 37 26.23 -7.09 -12.87
N PRO A 38 27.23 -6.19 -12.85
CA PRO A 38 28.57 -6.56 -12.43
C PRO A 38 28.58 -6.96 -10.95
N VAL A 39 29.23 -8.08 -10.65
CA VAL A 39 29.48 -8.47 -9.26
C VAL A 39 30.61 -7.61 -8.71
N VAL A 40 30.31 -6.67 -7.85
CA VAL A 40 31.28 -5.74 -7.25
C VAL A 40 32.06 -6.41 -6.11
N ALA A 41 31.36 -7.21 -5.31
CA ALA A 41 31.95 -7.96 -4.21
C ALA A 41 31.14 -9.24 -3.93
N ARG A 42 31.71 -10.16 -3.19
CA ARG A 42 31.03 -11.35 -2.68
C ARG A 42 31.04 -11.30 -1.16
N LEU A 43 29.90 -11.59 -0.54
CA LEU A 43 29.83 -11.77 0.91
C LEU A 43 30.75 -12.93 1.34
N CYS A 44 31.47 -12.75 2.43
CA CYS A 44 32.16 -13.85 3.08
C CYS A 44 31.11 -14.90 3.51
N PRO A 45 31.41 -16.20 3.44
CA PRO A 45 30.48 -17.23 3.92
C PRO A 45 30.01 -17.01 5.36
N ALA A 46 30.85 -16.44 6.20
CA ALA A 46 30.52 -16.10 7.61
C ALA A 46 29.49 -14.95 7.73
N ASP A 47 29.34 -14.10 6.71
CA ASP A 47 28.41 -12.95 6.70
C ASP A 47 27.06 -13.29 6.03
N ARG A 48 26.88 -14.53 5.61
CA ARG A 48 25.60 -14.99 5.06
C ARG A 48 24.66 -15.32 6.22
N ASP A 49 23.40 -14.88 6.10
CA ASP A 49 22.37 -15.32 7.04
C ASP A 49 21.98 -16.78 6.72
N ASP A 50 22.61 -17.71 7.39
CA ASP A 50 22.33 -19.15 7.31
C ASP A 50 21.64 -19.64 8.59
N SER A 51 20.93 -18.73 9.25
CA SER A 51 20.16 -19.01 10.47
C SER A 51 19.13 -20.11 10.26
N ALA A 52 18.75 -20.81 11.32
CA ALA A 52 17.66 -21.77 11.30
C ALA A 52 16.37 -21.13 10.80
N LEU A 53 16.10 -19.90 11.23
CA LEU A 53 14.93 -19.12 10.81
C LEU A 53 14.89 -18.89 9.29
N HIS A 54 16.03 -18.52 8.68
CA HIS A 54 16.13 -18.31 7.24
C HIS A 54 15.84 -19.61 6.47
N ARG A 55 16.43 -20.74 6.92
CA ARG A 55 16.19 -22.06 6.29
C ARG A 55 14.72 -22.50 6.42
N ASP A 56 14.12 -22.31 7.60
CA ASP A 56 12.72 -22.68 7.85
C ASP A 56 11.77 -21.82 7.01
N PHE A 57 12.04 -20.52 6.87
CA PHE A 57 11.27 -19.62 6.00
C PHE A 57 11.40 -20.01 4.52
N ALA A 58 12.60 -20.33 4.05
CA ALA A 58 12.84 -20.79 2.69
C ALA A 58 12.12 -22.12 2.40
N ALA A 59 12.11 -23.06 3.36
CA ALA A 59 11.40 -24.31 3.27
C ALA A 59 9.88 -24.12 3.22
N LEU A 60 9.33 -23.24 4.07
CA LEU A 60 7.91 -22.86 4.06
C LEU A 60 7.52 -22.26 2.72
N ARG A 61 8.28 -21.29 2.22
CA ARG A 61 8.04 -20.66 0.92
C ARG A 61 8.01 -21.69 -0.21
N ALA A 62 8.99 -22.58 -0.26
CA ALA A 62 9.05 -23.64 -1.27
C ALA A 62 7.86 -24.63 -1.15
N ALA A 63 7.34 -24.86 0.04
CA ALA A 63 6.14 -25.67 0.24
C ALA A 63 4.90 -24.96 -0.33
N LEU A 64 4.70 -23.69 -0.02
CA LEU A 64 3.58 -22.88 -0.51
C LEU A 64 3.59 -22.75 -2.04
N GLU A 65 4.78 -22.57 -2.65
CA GLU A 65 4.94 -22.57 -4.11
C GLU A 65 4.51 -23.90 -4.74
N ARG A 66 4.94 -25.03 -4.17
CA ARG A 66 4.57 -26.38 -4.67
C ARG A 66 3.08 -26.68 -4.52
N GLU A 67 2.44 -26.16 -3.48
CA GLU A 67 1.03 -26.38 -3.21
C GLU A 67 0.12 -25.40 -3.97
N GLY A 68 0.69 -24.50 -4.77
CA GLY A 68 -0.07 -23.55 -5.60
C GLY A 68 -0.75 -22.42 -4.81
N TRP A 69 -0.28 -22.09 -3.59
CA TRP A 69 -0.85 -21.02 -2.79
C TRP A 69 -0.71 -19.61 -3.42
N TYR A 70 0.23 -19.47 -4.35
CA TYR A 70 0.41 -18.23 -5.12
C TYR A 70 -0.40 -18.21 -6.42
N ASP A 71 -1.13 -19.28 -6.75
CA ASP A 71 -1.95 -19.34 -7.96
C ASP A 71 -3.27 -18.59 -7.74
N THR A 72 -3.67 -17.82 -8.74
CA THR A 72 -4.90 -17.02 -8.66
C THR A 72 -6.13 -17.86 -8.86
N SER A 73 -7.06 -17.79 -7.92
CA SER A 73 -8.43 -18.30 -8.10
C SER A 73 -9.30 -17.28 -8.84
N TYR A 74 -9.45 -17.41 -10.14
CA TYR A 74 -10.35 -16.53 -10.90
C TYR A 74 -11.82 -16.68 -10.50
N ALA A 75 -12.23 -17.85 -10.00
CA ALA A 75 -13.56 -18.07 -9.44
C ALA A 75 -13.82 -17.20 -8.21
N PHE A 76 -12.80 -17.06 -7.34
CA PHE A 76 -12.85 -16.13 -6.20
C PHE A 76 -13.07 -14.69 -6.66
N TYR A 77 -12.28 -14.21 -7.63
CA TYR A 77 -12.43 -12.82 -8.12
C TYR A 77 -13.73 -12.59 -8.87
N ALA A 78 -14.27 -13.60 -9.60
CA ALA A 78 -15.61 -13.52 -10.17
C ALA A 78 -16.68 -13.35 -9.08
N GLY A 79 -16.56 -14.09 -7.97
CA GLY A 79 -17.40 -13.93 -6.79
C GLY A 79 -17.25 -12.53 -6.16
N GLN A 80 -16.02 -11.99 -6.08
CA GLN A 80 -15.77 -10.63 -5.58
C GLN A 80 -16.43 -9.57 -6.47
N VAL A 81 -16.34 -9.70 -7.80
CA VAL A 81 -17.02 -8.79 -8.73
C VAL A 81 -18.53 -8.82 -8.54
N ALA A 82 -19.14 -10.00 -8.43
CA ALA A 82 -20.56 -10.14 -8.17
C ALA A 82 -20.97 -9.51 -6.82
N TRP A 83 -20.20 -9.77 -5.78
CA TRP A 83 -20.43 -9.22 -4.44
C TRP A 83 -20.30 -7.68 -4.41
N LEU A 84 -19.24 -7.14 -5.00
CA LEU A 84 -19.03 -5.68 -5.07
C LEU A 84 -20.11 -5.01 -5.92
N SER A 85 -20.54 -5.63 -7.02
CA SER A 85 -21.65 -5.12 -7.84
C SER A 85 -22.96 -5.09 -7.04
N PHE A 86 -23.24 -6.13 -6.26
CA PHE A 86 -24.40 -6.16 -5.36
C PHE A 86 -24.31 -5.03 -4.31
N LEU A 87 -23.17 -4.88 -3.65
CA LEU A 87 -22.98 -3.82 -2.63
C LEU A 87 -23.11 -2.42 -3.23
N PHE A 88 -22.58 -2.21 -4.43
CA PHE A 88 -22.71 -0.93 -5.15
C PHE A 88 -24.18 -0.62 -5.46
N CYS A 89 -24.89 -1.57 -6.06
CA CYS A 89 -26.31 -1.40 -6.33
C CYS A 89 -27.14 -1.16 -5.07
N LEU A 90 -26.85 -1.91 -4.00
CA LEU A 90 -27.49 -1.73 -2.69
C LEU A 90 -27.23 -0.32 -2.14
N ALA A 91 -25.97 0.12 -2.13
CA ALA A 91 -25.58 1.45 -1.64
C ALA A 91 -26.29 2.55 -2.46
N CYS A 92 -26.29 2.48 -3.78
CA CYS A 92 -26.97 3.45 -4.64
C CYS A 92 -28.48 3.47 -4.38
N THR A 93 -29.12 2.28 -4.31
CA THR A 93 -30.57 2.18 -4.07
C THR A 93 -30.94 2.78 -2.72
N LEU A 94 -30.20 2.43 -1.66
CA LEU A 94 -30.44 2.96 -0.33
C LEU A 94 -30.20 4.48 -0.25
N THR A 95 -29.19 4.98 -0.96
CA THR A 95 -28.88 6.43 -1.00
C THR A 95 -30.01 7.22 -1.67
N VAL A 96 -30.53 6.75 -2.81
CA VAL A 96 -31.66 7.40 -3.51
C VAL A 96 -32.92 7.44 -2.63
N HIS A 97 -33.12 6.45 -1.78
CA HIS A 97 -34.28 6.35 -0.89
C HIS A 97 -34.00 6.82 0.55
N ALA A 98 -32.88 7.52 0.80
CA ALA A 98 -32.43 7.93 2.14
C ALA A 98 -33.20 9.14 2.68
N HIS A 99 -34.53 9.02 2.85
CA HIS A 99 -35.39 10.11 3.36
C HIS A 99 -35.58 10.09 4.88
N THR A 100 -35.09 9.07 5.58
CA THR A 100 -35.19 8.95 7.04
C THR A 100 -33.85 8.55 7.63
N LEU A 101 -33.62 8.84 8.92
CA LEU A 101 -32.36 8.50 9.60
C LEU A 101 -32.01 7.00 9.47
N PRO A 102 -32.91 6.03 9.68
CA PRO A 102 -32.58 4.63 9.47
C PRO A 102 -32.12 4.30 8.05
N HIS A 103 -32.78 4.88 7.03
CA HIS A 103 -32.36 4.68 5.63
C HIS A 103 -31.00 5.31 5.34
N THR A 104 -30.73 6.51 5.89
CA THR A 104 -29.40 7.16 5.76
C THR A 104 -28.32 6.33 6.41
N LEU A 105 -28.56 5.81 7.59
CA LEU A 105 -27.58 4.92 8.29
C LEU A 105 -27.35 3.63 7.51
N ALA A 106 -28.40 3.02 6.95
CA ALA A 106 -28.27 1.82 6.11
C ALA A 106 -27.48 2.11 4.82
N ALA A 107 -27.76 3.23 4.14
CA ALA A 107 -27.02 3.68 2.97
C ALA A 107 -25.53 3.91 3.28
N THR A 108 -25.25 4.59 4.39
CA THR A 108 -23.87 4.84 4.86
C THR A 108 -23.15 3.53 5.14
N ALA A 109 -23.80 2.58 5.83
CA ALA A 109 -23.21 1.29 6.13
C ALA A 109 -22.92 0.46 4.87
N ALA A 110 -23.85 0.44 3.90
CA ALA A 110 -23.66 -0.25 2.63
C ALA A 110 -22.54 0.39 1.80
N SER A 111 -22.46 1.72 1.75
CA SER A 111 -21.39 2.45 1.07
C SER A 111 -20.03 2.22 1.74
N ALA A 112 -19.97 2.24 3.05
CA ALA A 112 -18.75 1.97 3.81
C ALA A 112 -18.25 0.54 3.55
N LEU A 113 -19.15 -0.44 3.55
CA LEU A 113 -18.83 -1.84 3.27
C LEU A 113 -18.35 -2.01 1.82
N PHE A 114 -19.04 -1.39 0.85
CA PHE A 114 -18.59 -1.39 -0.55
C PHE A 114 -17.17 -0.83 -0.69
N LEU A 115 -16.89 0.35 -0.13
CA LEU A 115 -15.59 0.99 -0.24
C LEU A 115 -14.49 0.18 0.45
N GLN A 116 -14.77 -0.40 1.62
CA GLN A 116 -13.82 -1.22 2.37
C GLN A 116 -13.50 -2.52 1.62
N GLN A 117 -14.50 -3.22 1.10
CA GLN A 117 -14.29 -4.46 0.34
C GLN A 117 -13.61 -4.21 -1.01
N THR A 118 -13.93 -3.10 -1.67
CA THR A 118 -13.29 -2.67 -2.92
C THR A 118 -11.79 -2.39 -2.70
N ALA A 119 -11.40 -1.86 -1.54
CA ALA A 119 -10.00 -1.58 -1.22
C ALA A 119 -9.13 -2.84 -1.21
N PHE A 120 -9.66 -4.01 -0.81
CA PHE A 120 -8.90 -5.27 -0.87
C PHE A 120 -8.59 -5.71 -2.31
N VAL A 121 -9.56 -5.55 -3.23
CA VAL A 121 -9.28 -5.82 -4.65
C VAL A 121 -8.25 -4.83 -5.21
N GLY A 122 -8.30 -3.57 -4.76
CA GLY A 122 -7.29 -2.56 -5.08
C GLY A 122 -5.91 -2.92 -4.56
N HIS A 123 -5.83 -3.46 -3.34
CA HIS A 123 -4.60 -3.96 -2.73
C HIS A 123 -3.97 -5.06 -3.58
N ASP A 124 -4.73 -6.09 -3.94
CA ASP A 124 -4.26 -7.22 -4.74
C ASP A 124 -3.82 -6.78 -6.14
N ALA A 125 -4.59 -5.90 -6.78
CA ALA A 125 -4.21 -5.29 -8.06
C ALA A 125 -2.92 -4.46 -7.95
N GLY A 126 -2.76 -3.72 -6.84
CA GLY A 126 -1.56 -2.94 -6.56
C GLY A 126 -0.30 -3.79 -6.46
N HIS A 127 -0.41 -5.00 -5.94
CA HIS A 127 0.67 -6.00 -5.88
C HIS A 127 0.82 -6.84 -7.16
N ALA A 128 0.00 -6.60 -8.20
CA ALA A 128 -0.07 -7.42 -9.40
C ALA A 128 -0.36 -8.90 -9.10
N ALA A 129 -1.21 -9.16 -8.09
CA ALA A 129 -1.50 -10.49 -7.58
C ALA A 129 -2.80 -11.09 -8.13
N ILE A 130 -3.59 -10.35 -8.92
CA ILE A 130 -4.85 -10.87 -9.49
C ILE A 130 -4.59 -11.66 -10.77
N THR A 131 -3.92 -11.05 -11.74
CA THR A 131 -3.66 -11.68 -13.04
C THR A 131 -2.20 -12.04 -13.24
N HIS A 132 -1.32 -11.63 -12.34
CA HIS A 132 0.14 -11.68 -12.46
C HIS A 132 0.67 -10.98 -13.73
N ARG A 133 -0.16 -10.14 -14.35
CA ARG A 133 0.19 -9.32 -15.53
C ARG A 133 0.09 -7.85 -15.15
N ARG A 134 1.23 -7.20 -14.97
CA ARG A 134 1.31 -5.79 -14.49
C ARG A 134 0.40 -4.83 -15.27
N GLY A 135 0.21 -5.06 -16.58
CA GLY A 135 -0.68 -4.23 -17.41
C GLY A 135 -2.15 -4.42 -17.06
N ALA A 136 -2.61 -5.67 -16.91
CA ALA A 136 -3.98 -6.00 -16.59
C ALA A 136 -4.33 -5.58 -15.15
N ASP A 137 -3.48 -5.94 -14.19
CA ASP A 137 -3.66 -5.54 -12.78
C ASP A 137 -3.64 -4.02 -12.61
N ARG A 138 -2.86 -3.31 -13.43
CA ARG A 138 -2.89 -1.85 -13.46
C ARG A 138 -4.25 -1.29 -13.90
N VAL A 139 -4.88 -1.87 -14.94
CA VAL A 139 -6.22 -1.44 -15.38
C VAL A 139 -7.24 -1.70 -14.26
N ILE A 140 -7.20 -2.86 -13.63
CA ILE A 140 -8.04 -3.16 -12.45
C ILE A 140 -7.80 -2.12 -11.35
N GLY A 141 -6.52 -1.86 -11.03
CA GLY A 141 -6.15 -0.87 -10.02
C GLY A 141 -6.63 0.55 -10.32
N LEU A 142 -6.63 0.98 -11.59
CA LEU A 142 -7.17 2.28 -12.01
C LEU A 142 -8.70 2.37 -11.86
N VAL A 143 -9.39 1.28 -12.12
CA VAL A 143 -10.86 1.24 -11.91
C VAL A 143 -11.16 1.24 -10.41
N VAL A 144 -10.49 0.37 -9.66
CA VAL A 144 -10.81 0.16 -8.24
C VAL A 144 -10.30 1.32 -7.37
N GLY A 145 -9.07 1.75 -7.55
CA GLY A 145 -8.48 2.84 -6.76
C GLY A 145 -9.11 4.19 -7.08
N PRO A 146 -8.66 4.89 -8.13
CA PRO A 146 -9.09 6.27 -8.37
C PRO A 146 -10.58 6.40 -8.71
N LEU A 147 -11.17 5.48 -9.49
CA LEU A 147 -12.56 5.63 -9.92
C LEU A 147 -13.56 5.20 -8.84
N LEU A 148 -13.39 4.01 -8.24
CA LEU A 148 -14.38 3.48 -7.29
C LEU A 148 -14.13 3.91 -5.85
N THR A 149 -12.88 4.19 -5.46
CA THR A 149 -12.56 4.57 -4.08
C THR A 149 -12.01 5.97 -3.91
N GLY A 150 -11.70 6.68 -5.00
CA GLY A 150 -11.15 8.02 -4.97
C GLY A 150 -9.71 8.11 -4.46
N LEU A 151 -8.95 7.00 -4.47
CA LEU A 151 -7.59 6.91 -3.98
C LEU A 151 -6.61 6.66 -5.13
N SER A 152 -5.47 7.34 -5.12
CA SER A 152 -4.41 7.10 -6.10
C SER A 152 -3.80 5.72 -5.90
N ILE A 153 -3.93 4.84 -6.89
CA ILE A 153 -3.29 3.52 -6.88
C ILE A 153 -1.77 3.65 -7.04
N SER A 154 -1.28 4.66 -7.73
CA SER A 154 0.14 4.92 -7.90
C SER A 154 0.78 5.39 -6.60
N TRP A 155 0.14 6.31 -5.88
CA TRP A 155 0.56 6.71 -4.53
C TRP A 155 0.58 5.52 -3.58
N TRP A 156 -0.53 4.77 -3.53
CA TRP A 156 -0.67 3.63 -2.65
C TRP A 156 0.43 2.59 -2.90
N ARG A 157 0.69 2.22 -4.15
CA ARG A 157 1.76 1.28 -4.51
C ARG A 157 3.14 1.76 -4.08
N ASP A 158 3.43 3.04 -4.23
CA ASP A 158 4.71 3.61 -3.86
C ASP A 158 4.92 3.59 -2.35
N SER A 159 3.91 4.00 -1.58
CA SER A 159 3.90 3.96 -0.12
C SER A 159 3.96 2.52 0.41
N HIS A 160 3.03 1.69 -0.02
CA HIS A 160 2.82 0.35 0.50
C HIS A 160 3.96 -0.63 0.13
N ASN A 161 4.52 -0.54 -1.08
CA ASN A 161 5.72 -1.30 -1.41
C ASN A 161 6.93 -0.85 -0.57
N THR A 162 7.03 0.41 -0.20
CA THR A 162 8.06 0.88 0.74
C THR A 162 7.85 0.26 2.12
N HIS A 163 6.60 0.26 2.62
CA HIS A 163 6.24 -0.43 3.85
C HIS A 163 6.67 -1.90 3.85
N HIS A 164 6.36 -2.66 2.81
CA HIS A 164 6.76 -4.08 2.72
C HIS A 164 8.28 -4.30 2.74
N VAL A 165 9.07 -3.35 2.27
CA VAL A 165 10.53 -3.46 2.24
C VAL A 165 11.16 -3.11 3.58
N VAL A 166 10.60 -2.11 4.29
CA VAL A 166 11.16 -1.56 5.52
C VAL A 166 10.12 -1.54 6.65
N THR A 167 9.31 -2.56 6.73
CA THR A 167 8.20 -2.71 7.67
C THR A 167 8.61 -2.38 9.10
N ASN A 168 7.87 -1.48 9.75
CA ASN A 168 8.07 -1.00 11.10
C ASN A 168 9.39 -0.24 11.36
N GLU A 169 10.13 0.14 10.33
CA GLU A 169 11.31 0.98 10.47
C GLU A 169 10.91 2.45 10.56
N ALA A 170 11.09 3.07 11.74
CA ALA A 170 10.50 4.37 12.06
C ALA A 170 10.85 5.50 11.07
N GLU A 171 12.08 5.52 10.53
CA GLU A 171 12.54 6.57 9.62
C GLU A 171 12.17 6.31 8.15
N HIS A 172 11.85 5.07 7.78
CA HIS A 172 11.69 4.66 6.38
C HIS A 172 10.28 4.20 6.03
N ASP A 173 9.54 3.61 6.98
CA ASP A 173 8.21 3.06 6.76
C ASP A 173 7.14 4.17 6.81
N PRO A 174 6.53 4.56 5.66
CA PRO A 174 5.53 5.61 5.63
C PRO A 174 4.23 5.23 6.35
N ASP A 175 3.93 3.94 6.46
CA ASP A 175 2.65 3.47 7.00
C ASP A 175 2.55 3.62 8.53
N ILE A 176 3.69 3.88 9.21
CA ILE A 176 3.73 4.15 10.65
C ILE A 176 4.08 5.59 11.01
N GLN A 177 4.25 6.47 10.01
CA GLN A 177 4.66 7.87 10.20
C GLN A 177 3.44 8.80 10.27
N HIS A 178 2.72 8.76 11.39
CA HIS A 178 1.47 9.50 11.61
C HIS A 178 1.60 10.71 12.54
N LEU A 179 2.82 11.20 12.83
CA LEU A 179 3.01 12.43 13.59
C LEU A 179 2.35 13.62 12.86
N PRO A 180 1.70 14.54 13.57
CA PRO A 180 1.65 14.70 15.04
C PRO A 180 0.58 13.91 15.78
N VAL A 181 -0.30 13.16 15.09
CA VAL A 181 -1.51 12.57 15.72
C VAL A 181 -1.28 11.20 16.36
N LEU A 182 -0.38 10.39 15.83
CA LEU A 182 -0.02 9.08 16.39
C LEU A 182 1.50 8.90 16.29
N CYS A 183 2.09 8.23 17.29
CA CYS A 183 3.50 7.87 17.29
C CYS A 183 3.70 6.47 17.84
N VAL A 184 4.35 5.60 17.07
CA VAL A 184 4.70 4.23 17.47
C VAL A 184 6.14 4.10 17.93
N SER A 185 6.99 5.11 17.68
CA SER A 185 8.41 5.10 18.00
C SER A 185 8.68 5.78 19.35
N LYS A 186 9.08 4.99 20.35
CA LYS A 186 9.58 5.53 21.64
C LYS A 186 10.81 6.40 21.45
N GLN A 187 11.66 6.07 20.48
CA GLN A 187 12.87 6.83 20.20
C GLN A 187 12.53 8.21 19.64
N ALA A 188 11.57 8.33 18.73
CA ALA A 188 11.11 9.61 18.22
C ALA A 188 10.59 10.54 19.33
N VAL A 189 9.85 9.97 20.30
CA VAL A 189 9.38 10.72 21.47
C VAL A 189 10.54 11.18 22.35
N ALA A 190 11.51 10.31 22.60
CA ALA A 190 12.69 10.63 23.43
C ALA A 190 13.60 11.68 22.79
N GLN A 191 13.74 11.66 21.46
CA GLN A 191 14.55 12.62 20.69
C GLN A 191 13.81 13.94 20.41
N GLY A 192 12.51 13.98 20.59
CA GLY A 192 11.66 15.14 20.25
C GLY A 192 11.43 15.35 18.76
N GLU A 193 11.93 14.44 17.91
CA GLU A 193 11.74 14.49 16.47
C GLU A 193 11.86 13.11 15.81
N LEU A 194 11.33 12.97 14.58
CA LEU A 194 11.51 11.84 13.69
C LEU A 194 11.87 12.33 12.30
N TYR A 195 12.99 11.92 11.75
CA TYR A 195 13.28 12.13 10.33
C TYR A 195 12.58 11.09 9.47
N SER A 196 11.85 11.52 8.46
CA SER A 196 11.27 10.64 7.46
C SER A 196 12.08 10.70 6.16
N SER A 197 12.71 9.61 5.79
CA SER A 197 13.38 9.48 4.50
C SER A 197 12.37 9.40 3.35
N TYR A 198 11.19 8.82 3.60
CA TYR A 198 10.09 8.75 2.65
C TYR A 198 9.56 10.14 2.28
N HIS A 199 9.27 10.97 3.29
CA HIS A 199 8.77 12.34 3.07
C HIS A 199 9.88 13.38 2.92
N ARG A 200 11.15 13.03 3.17
CA ARG A 200 12.32 13.92 3.20
C ARG A 200 12.12 15.11 4.14
N LYS A 201 11.50 14.90 5.28
CA LYS A 201 11.24 15.94 6.26
C LYS A 201 11.39 15.43 7.69
N ARG A 202 11.53 16.37 8.63
CA ARG A 202 11.48 16.09 10.06
C ARG A 202 10.08 16.34 10.60
N PHE A 203 9.57 15.39 11.33
CA PHE A 203 8.37 15.53 12.14
C PHE A 203 8.81 15.87 13.56
N VAL A 204 8.34 16.99 14.11
CA VAL A 204 8.70 17.44 15.44
C VAL A 204 7.64 16.99 16.44
N VAL A 205 8.11 16.53 17.62
CA VAL A 205 7.23 16.20 18.76
C VAL A 205 7.07 17.47 19.60
N ASP A 206 6.25 18.40 19.10
CA ASP A 206 5.89 19.63 19.79
C ASP A 206 4.76 19.43 20.83
N ALA A 207 4.22 20.52 21.37
CA ALA A 207 3.14 20.47 22.34
C ALA A 207 1.87 19.83 21.79
N LEU A 208 1.54 20.04 20.50
CA LEU A 208 0.39 19.43 19.83
C LEU A 208 0.59 17.93 19.67
N ALA A 209 1.76 17.50 19.16
CA ALA A 209 2.11 16.09 19.04
C ALA A 209 2.08 15.41 20.42
N THR A 210 2.67 16.03 21.43
CA THR A 210 2.66 15.53 22.81
C THR A 210 1.23 15.34 23.34
N PHE A 211 0.33 16.31 23.08
CA PHE A 211 -1.07 16.20 23.47
C PHE A 211 -1.74 14.96 22.88
N PHE A 212 -1.56 14.71 21.57
CA PHE A 212 -2.13 13.54 20.90
C PHE A 212 -1.46 12.23 21.35
N ILE A 213 -0.14 12.19 21.43
CA ILE A 213 0.63 11.00 21.83
C ILE A 213 0.21 10.51 23.22
N LEU A 214 0.10 11.42 24.20
CA LEU A 214 -0.31 11.05 25.56
C LEU A 214 -1.74 10.52 25.64
N ARG A 215 -2.57 10.77 24.64
CA ARG A 215 -3.98 10.37 24.58
C ARG A 215 -4.29 9.40 23.45
N GLN A 216 -3.26 8.94 22.72
CA GLN A 216 -3.47 8.12 21.51
C GLN A 216 -4.24 6.82 21.77
N ALA A 217 -4.13 6.22 22.96
CA ALA A 217 -4.91 5.03 23.30
C ALA A 217 -6.43 5.27 23.28
N VAL A 218 -6.88 6.48 23.67
CA VAL A 218 -8.29 6.87 23.65
C VAL A 218 -8.69 7.48 22.31
N LEU A 219 -7.80 8.27 21.72
CA LEU A 219 -8.05 8.98 20.46
C LEU A 219 -7.89 8.10 19.21
N PHE A 220 -7.33 6.90 19.35
CA PHE A 220 -7.04 6.03 18.21
C PHE A 220 -8.27 5.79 17.33
N VAL A 221 -9.37 5.33 17.93
CA VAL A 221 -10.60 5.01 17.17
C VAL A 221 -11.17 6.25 16.45
N PRO A 222 -11.40 7.40 17.09
CA PRO A 222 -11.88 8.58 16.38
C PRO A 222 -10.90 9.11 15.32
N LEU A 223 -9.58 9.01 15.55
CA LEU A 223 -8.58 9.42 14.55
C LEU A 223 -8.59 8.50 13.32
N ILE A 224 -8.66 7.18 13.54
CA ILE A 224 -8.77 6.21 12.44
C ILE A 224 -10.08 6.36 11.67
N ALA A 225 -11.18 6.70 12.33
CA ALA A 225 -12.44 6.99 11.64
C ALA A 225 -12.31 8.16 10.64
N LEU A 226 -11.39 9.10 10.88
CA LEU A 226 -11.10 10.23 9.99
C LEU A 226 -9.95 9.96 9.01
N SER A 227 -9.27 8.81 9.13
CA SER A 227 -8.05 8.52 8.33
C SER A 227 -8.29 8.54 6.83
N ARG A 228 -9.51 8.24 6.36
CA ARG A 228 -9.84 8.27 4.94
C ARG A 228 -9.60 9.65 4.31
N PHE A 229 -9.88 10.72 5.02
CA PHE A 229 -9.59 12.08 4.52
C PHE A 229 -8.08 12.31 4.35
N ASN A 230 -7.27 11.74 5.24
CA ASN A 230 -5.81 11.76 5.10
C ASN A 230 -5.35 10.96 3.87
N LEU A 231 -5.96 9.80 3.59
CA LEU A 231 -5.65 9.01 2.38
C LEU A 231 -5.97 9.79 1.10
N TYR A 232 -7.09 10.51 1.06
CA TYR A 232 -7.42 11.40 -0.05
C TYR A 232 -6.38 12.52 -0.20
N LEU A 233 -6.05 13.20 0.89
CA LEU A 233 -5.06 14.28 0.88
C LEU A 233 -3.70 13.78 0.37
N GLN A 234 -3.22 12.65 0.85
CA GLN A 234 -1.95 12.06 0.42
C GLN A 234 -2.00 11.62 -1.04
N SER A 235 -3.12 11.04 -1.49
CA SER A 235 -3.34 10.65 -2.88
C SER A 235 -3.21 11.86 -3.83
N PHE A 236 -3.86 12.98 -3.51
CA PHE A 236 -3.72 14.20 -4.29
C PHE A 236 -2.31 14.80 -4.20
N ALA A 237 -1.73 14.90 -3.00
CA ALA A 237 -0.41 15.46 -2.78
C ALA A 237 0.70 14.70 -3.54
N TRP A 238 0.50 13.40 -3.78
CA TRP A 238 1.49 12.58 -4.48
C TRP A 238 1.77 13.07 -5.91
N PHE A 239 0.79 13.59 -6.62
CA PHE A 239 0.97 14.06 -8.02
C PHE A 239 1.94 15.24 -8.15
N TRP A 240 2.13 16.01 -7.07
CA TRP A 240 3.10 17.12 -6.99
C TRP A 240 4.34 16.78 -6.17
N SER A 241 4.46 15.52 -5.74
CA SER A 241 5.59 15.09 -4.95
C SER A 241 6.81 14.78 -5.83
N TRP A 242 8.01 14.88 -5.24
CA TRP A 242 9.25 14.46 -5.88
C TRP A 242 9.30 12.96 -6.20
N ARG A 243 8.38 12.17 -5.65
CA ARG A 243 8.29 10.73 -5.82
C ARG A 243 7.57 10.31 -7.09
N MET A 244 6.82 11.22 -7.71
CA MET A 244 6.16 10.93 -8.98
C MET A 244 7.22 10.65 -10.07
N PRO A 245 7.19 9.48 -10.71
CA PRO A 245 8.22 9.12 -11.70
C PRO A 245 8.20 10.06 -12.91
N ALA A 246 9.37 10.53 -13.31
CA ALA A 246 9.51 11.30 -14.55
C ALA A 246 8.98 10.47 -15.75
N GLY A 247 8.30 11.12 -16.69
CA GLY A 247 7.73 10.50 -17.88
C GLY A 247 6.39 9.76 -17.66
N LYS A 248 5.83 9.77 -16.44
CA LYS A 248 4.53 9.18 -16.13
C LYS A 248 3.35 10.17 -16.11
N HIS A 249 3.52 11.34 -16.71
CA HIS A 249 2.53 12.42 -16.67
C HIS A 249 1.17 12.04 -17.25
N GLN A 250 1.12 11.26 -18.35
CA GLN A 250 -0.16 10.81 -18.92
C GLN A 250 -0.92 9.85 -18.00
N GLU A 251 -0.17 8.94 -17.35
CA GLU A 251 -0.74 8.02 -16.38
C GLU A 251 -1.27 8.77 -15.16
N ALA A 252 -0.50 9.73 -14.66
CA ALA A 252 -0.88 10.59 -13.54
C ALA A 252 -2.10 11.46 -13.88
N ALA A 253 -2.18 12.01 -15.08
CA ALA A 253 -3.31 12.81 -15.54
C ALA A 253 -4.60 11.97 -15.62
N LEU A 254 -4.53 10.73 -16.14
CA LEU A 254 -5.67 9.82 -16.16
C LEU A 254 -6.14 9.48 -14.75
N GLU A 255 -5.21 9.14 -13.87
CA GLU A 255 -5.52 8.79 -12.48
C GLU A 255 -6.16 9.96 -11.74
N LEU A 256 -5.61 11.17 -11.90
CA LEU A 256 -6.16 12.40 -11.33
C LEU A 256 -7.57 12.70 -11.86
N ALA A 257 -7.81 12.50 -13.16
CA ALA A 257 -9.13 12.68 -13.78
C ALA A 257 -10.16 11.70 -13.19
N LEU A 258 -9.78 10.42 -13.02
CA LEU A 258 -10.66 9.40 -12.43
C LEU A 258 -10.97 9.71 -10.95
N MET A 259 -9.97 10.16 -10.17
CA MET A 259 -10.19 10.61 -8.78
C MET A 259 -11.13 11.81 -8.73
N THR A 260 -10.91 12.80 -9.61
CA THR A 260 -11.77 13.99 -9.68
C THR A 260 -13.20 13.60 -10.01
N LEU A 261 -13.40 12.67 -10.98
CA LEU A 261 -14.72 12.14 -11.31
C LEU A 261 -15.37 11.47 -10.09
N HIS A 262 -14.63 10.61 -9.38
CA HIS A 262 -15.13 9.99 -8.15
C HIS A 262 -15.64 11.04 -7.16
N HIS A 263 -14.81 12.01 -6.81
CA HIS A 263 -15.16 13.04 -5.81
C HIS A 263 -16.24 14.03 -6.28
N ALA A 264 -16.46 14.17 -7.59
CA ALA A 264 -17.56 14.96 -8.13
C ALA A 264 -18.93 14.23 -8.11
N CYS A 265 -18.89 12.89 -8.04
CA CYS A 265 -20.09 12.05 -8.06
C CYS A 265 -20.46 11.46 -6.68
N ALA A 266 -19.56 11.54 -5.71
CA ALA A 266 -19.74 11.05 -4.34
C ALA A 266 -20.36 12.11 -3.44
#